data_bb2c3ade9b63c93dce875f149fe95c96
#
_entry.id   bb2c3ade9b63c93dce875f149fe95c96
#
_cell.length_a   1.000
_cell.length_b   1.000
_cell.length_c   1.000
_cell.angle_alpha   90.00
_cell.angle_beta   90.00
_cell.angle_gamma   90.00
#
_symmetry.space_group_name_H-M   'P 1'
#
loop_
_entity.id
_entity.type
_entity.pdbx_description
1 polymer ?
#
loop_
_entity_poly.entity_id
_entity_poly.type
_entity_poly.pdbx_seq_one_letter_code
_entity_poly.pdbx_strand_id
1 'polypeptide(L)'
;MRGPANHGRDLTSERVGRADDHFDDDRSVDREARRTGCYIQRMIPGPLIAEIAGLVGEPARATMLSALLDGRALTATELACAARVTPQTASTHLAKLAEAGLVAPIRDGRYRYFRLASPRVAQMLDGIMAVALENRPRYRPLSRQARELSAARICYDHLAGRLSVDLTDSLITHEYIVVVGDEAAEITPTGIRFLTEFGIDRSALSSKRRHFCRLCLDWTERRPHIAGAVGAALTKRCFDLRWTESMKHSGAVIVTASGKRGFLETFGIGVPVETVNGRGSGPRPLQNIGPASARLAPGGAPHE
;
A
#
# COMPACT_ATOMS: atom_id res chain seq x y z
N MET A 1 15.03 -92.16 -30.25
CA MET A 1 16.17 -91.89 -31.18
C MET A 1 16.97 -90.75 -30.52
N ARG A 2 18.07 -91.12 -30.04
CA ARG A 2 19.40 -90.52 -30.11
C ARG A 2 19.42 -88.97 -29.85
N GLY A 3 20.15 -88.68 -28.78
CA GLY A 3 20.77 -87.39 -28.41
C GLY A 3 21.79 -86.91 -29.43
N PRO A 4 22.75 -86.04 -29.14
CA PRO A 4 23.64 -85.98 -27.97
C PRO A 4 23.78 -84.50 -27.44
N ALA A 5 24.18 -84.34 -26.19
CA ALA A 5 25.51 -84.07 -25.63
C ALA A 5 26.25 -82.87 -26.26
N ASN A 6 26.63 -81.84 -25.50
CA ASN A 6 27.95 -81.71 -24.92
C ASN A 6 28.29 -80.33 -24.45
N HIS A 7 29.11 -80.29 -23.42
CA HIS A 7 30.11 -79.34 -22.98
C HIS A 7 29.59 -77.95 -22.46
N GLY A 8 29.62 -77.68 -21.20
CA GLY A 8 30.85 -77.68 -20.40
C GLY A 8 31.74 -76.50 -20.72
N ARG A 9 31.57 -75.37 -19.94
CA ARG A 9 32.74 -74.53 -19.54
C ARG A 9 32.40 -73.75 -18.27
N ASP A 10 33.09 -74.22 -17.30
CA ASP A 10 33.44 -73.54 -16.07
C ASP A 10 34.10 -72.16 -16.40
N LEU A 11 33.60 -71.10 -15.90
CA LEU A 11 34.33 -69.85 -15.85
C LEU A 11 34.02 -69.14 -14.52
N THR A 12 34.92 -69.40 -13.57
CA THR A 12 35.54 -68.48 -12.68
C THR A 12 34.67 -67.41 -11.99
N SER A 13 34.56 -67.61 -10.70
CA SER A 13 34.27 -66.64 -9.66
C SER A 13 34.90 -65.28 -9.93
N GLU A 14 34.11 -64.32 -10.40
CA GLU A 14 34.45 -62.93 -10.22
C GLU A 14 33.90 -62.44 -8.87
N ARG A 15 34.82 -62.15 -8.00
CA ARG A 15 34.54 -61.43 -6.76
C ARG A 15 33.96 -60.07 -7.11
N VAL A 16 32.68 -59.90 -6.87
CA VAL A 16 32.09 -58.58 -6.78
C VAL A 16 32.67 -57.96 -5.52
N GLY A 17 33.57 -57.01 -5.74
CA GLY A 17 34.13 -56.20 -4.69
C GLY A 17 32.99 -55.48 -3.96
N ARG A 18 32.95 -55.65 -2.66
CA ARG A 18 32.22 -54.74 -1.78
C ARG A 18 32.76 -53.32 -2.06
N ALA A 19 31.96 -52.51 -2.70
CA ALA A 19 32.12 -51.09 -2.61
C ALA A 19 31.83 -50.73 -1.14
N ASP A 20 32.89 -50.45 -0.41
CA ASP A 20 32.82 -49.77 0.85
C ASP A 20 32.17 -48.42 0.54
N ASP A 21 30.86 -48.32 0.79
CA ASP A 21 30.17 -47.07 0.87
C ASP A 21 30.82 -46.27 2.02
N HIS A 22 31.78 -45.43 1.62
CA HIS A 22 32.26 -44.35 2.41
C HIS A 22 31.11 -43.36 2.55
N PHE A 23 30.20 -43.64 3.47
CA PHE A 23 29.22 -42.73 4.01
C PHE A 23 29.94 -41.88 5.06
N ASP A 24 30.99 -41.17 4.58
CA ASP A 24 31.65 -40.14 5.36
C ASP A 24 31.13 -38.80 4.89
N ASP A 25 30.57 -38.14 5.85
CA ASP A 25 30.46 -36.67 5.95
C ASP A 25 29.10 -36.02 5.66
N ASP A 26 28.03 -36.65 6.12
CA ASP A 26 26.76 -35.93 6.36
C ASP A 26 26.88 -34.91 7.53
N ARG A 27 27.99 -34.96 8.28
CA ARG A 27 28.23 -34.03 9.38
C ARG A 27 28.78 -32.68 8.93
N SER A 28 29.39 -32.59 7.77
CA SER A 28 29.88 -31.33 7.22
C SER A 28 28.73 -30.51 6.60
N VAL A 29 27.84 -31.18 5.89
CA VAL A 29 26.63 -30.58 5.30
C VAL A 29 25.68 -30.08 6.40
N ASP A 30 25.52 -30.87 7.46
CA ASP A 30 24.66 -30.47 8.60
C ASP A 30 25.29 -29.31 9.43
N ARG A 31 26.64 -29.23 9.51
CA ARG A 31 27.31 -28.07 10.10
C ARG A 31 27.22 -26.82 9.24
N GLU A 32 27.29 -26.97 7.93
CA GLU A 32 27.16 -25.84 6.98
C GLU A 32 25.71 -25.37 6.88
N ALA A 33 24.73 -26.29 6.88
CA ALA A 33 23.30 -25.99 6.98
C ALA A 33 22.94 -25.27 8.30
N ARG A 34 23.54 -25.68 9.42
CA ARG A 34 23.35 -24.98 10.71
C ARG A 34 24.02 -23.60 10.73
N ARG A 35 25.17 -23.43 10.09
CA ARG A 35 25.80 -22.11 9.92
C ARG A 35 24.99 -21.22 9.00
N THR A 36 24.50 -21.77 7.88
CA THR A 36 23.66 -21.04 6.92
C THR A 36 22.29 -20.73 7.49
N GLY A 37 21.67 -21.69 8.22
CA GLY A 37 20.41 -21.48 8.94
C GLY A 37 20.51 -20.40 10.01
N CYS A 38 21.62 -20.38 10.77
CA CYS A 38 21.87 -19.31 11.76
C CYS A 38 22.16 -17.96 11.10
N TYR A 39 22.79 -17.96 9.90
CA TYR A 39 23.06 -16.76 9.14
C TYR A 39 21.77 -16.19 8.52
N ILE A 40 20.90 -17.03 7.96
CA ILE A 40 19.58 -16.64 7.47
C ILE A 40 18.71 -16.11 8.61
N GLN A 41 18.74 -16.75 9.78
CA GLN A 41 18.00 -16.30 10.97
C GLN A 41 18.49 -14.93 11.49
N ARG A 42 19.77 -14.59 11.27
CA ARG A 42 20.31 -13.25 11.56
C ARG A 42 19.90 -12.20 10.51
N MET A 43 19.57 -12.61 9.29
CA MET A 43 19.13 -11.72 8.21
C MET A 43 17.61 -11.58 8.12
N ILE A 44 16.83 -12.48 8.75
CA ILE A 44 15.37 -12.36 8.82
C ILE A 44 15.02 -11.39 9.94
N PRO A 45 14.36 -10.27 9.67
CA PRO A 45 14.02 -9.27 10.67
C PRO A 45 12.82 -9.68 11.54
N GLY A 46 12.62 -10.99 11.79
CA GLY A 46 11.51 -11.52 12.56
C GLY A 46 11.31 -10.85 13.92
N PRO A 47 12.36 -10.68 14.76
CA PRO A 47 12.24 -9.96 16.01
C PRO A 47 11.80 -8.50 15.85
N LEU A 48 12.29 -7.81 14.81
CA LEU A 48 11.89 -6.43 14.49
C LEU A 48 10.44 -6.35 14.03
N ILE A 49 9.99 -7.32 13.23
CA ILE A 49 8.57 -7.42 12.82
C ILE A 49 7.70 -7.63 14.07
N ALA A 50 8.08 -8.54 14.97
CA ALA A 50 7.33 -8.82 16.19
C ALA A 50 7.25 -7.59 17.11
N GLU A 51 8.32 -6.82 17.22
CA GLU A 51 8.37 -5.58 18.00
C GLU A 51 7.37 -4.55 17.45
N ILE A 52 7.45 -4.25 16.16
CA ILE A 52 6.53 -3.29 15.52
C ILE A 52 5.09 -3.82 15.55
N ALA A 53 4.86 -5.10 15.25
CA ALA A 53 3.53 -5.71 15.29
C ALA A 53 2.92 -5.65 16.69
N GLY A 54 3.71 -5.92 17.75
CA GLY A 54 3.28 -5.80 19.14
C GLY A 54 2.91 -4.37 19.53
N LEU A 55 3.61 -3.38 18.97
CA LEU A 55 3.27 -1.97 19.18
C LEU A 55 1.98 -1.58 18.48
N VAL A 56 1.81 -2.00 17.24
CA VAL A 56 0.61 -1.67 16.42
C VAL A 56 -0.61 -2.50 16.86
N GLY A 57 -0.41 -3.73 17.33
CA GLY A 57 -1.49 -4.65 17.71
C GLY A 57 -2.23 -4.30 19.00
N GLU A 58 -1.75 -3.37 19.81
CA GLU A 58 -2.46 -2.94 21.02
C GLU A 58 -3.58 -1.95 20.64
N PRO A 59 -4.82 -2.18 21.09
CA PRO A 59 -6.00 -1.44 20.58
C PRO A 59 -5.94 0.07 20.73
N ALA A 60 -5.43 0.60 21.86
CA ALA A 60 -5.36 2.04 22.06
C ALA A 60 -4.29 2.67 21.15
N ARG A 61 -3.13 2.02 20.99
CA ARG A 61 -2.07 2.49 20.06
C ARG A 61 -2.53 2.40 18.62
N ALA A 62 -3.19 1.32 18.22
CA ALA A 62 -3.77 1.19 16.89
C ALA A 62 -4.75 2.33 16.59
N THR A 63 -5.61 2.68 17.55
CA THR A 63 -6.57 3.79 17.42
C THR A 63 -5.86 5.14 17.30
N MET A 64 -4.81 5.38 18.11
CA MET A 64 -4.01 6.61 18.02
C MET A 64 -3.33 6.74 16.66
N LEU A 65 -2.70 5.67 16.17
CA LEU A 65 -2.05 5.63 14.86
C LEU A 65 -3.06 5.88 13.74
N SER A 66 -4.24 5.25 13.82
CA SER A 66 -5.32 5.46 12.84
C SER A 66 -5.83 6.89 12.83
N ALA A 67 -5.89 7.57 14.00
CA ALA A 67 -6.29 8.97 14.10
C ALA A 67 -5.28 9.93 13.44
N LEU A 68 -4.04 9.49 13.24
CA LEU A 68 -2.97 10.28 12.60
C LEU A 68 -2.81 10.00 11.10
N LEU A 69 -3.59 9.05 10.55
CA LEU A 69 -3.49 8.67 9.12
C LEU A 69 -3.90 9.78 8.16
N ASP A 70 -4.68 10.75 8.62
CA ASP A 70 -5.08 11.90 7.81
C ASP A 70 -3.99 12.99 7.69
N GLY A 71 -2.78 12.71 8.18
CA GLY A 71 -1.63 13.60 8.09
C GLY A 71 -1.63 14.77 9.08
N ARG A 72 -2.68 14.92 9.89
CA ARG A 72 -2.73 15.96 10.92
C ARG A 72 -1.80 15.65 12.09
N ALA A 73 -1.36 16.71 12.75
CA ALA A 73 -0.70 16.59 14.03
C ALA A 73 -1.75 16.78 15.15
N LEU A 74 -1.81 15.84 16.08
CA LEU A 74 -2.75 15.83 17.20
C LEU A 74 -2.01 15.90 18.53
N THR A 75 -2.62 16.53 19.53
CA THR A 75 -2.12 16.57 20.90
C THR A 75 -2.32 15.24 21.61
N ALA A 76 -1.57 15.00 22.69
CA ALA A 76 -1.76 13.81 23.52
C ALA A 76 -3.20 13.70 24.06
N THR A 77 -3.84 14.83 24.36
CA THR A 77 -5.23 14.86 24.87
C THR A 77 -6.24 14.43 23.78
N GLU A 78 -6.06 14.92 22.54
CA GLU A 78 -6.90 14.53 21.42
C GLU A 78 -6.76 13.02 21.11
N LEU A 79 -5.52 12.52 21.15
CA LEU A 79 -5.21 11.11 20.95
C LEU A 79 -5.74 10.23 22.08
N ALA A 80 -5.69 10.70 23.33
CA ALA A 80 -6.30 10.05 24.48
C ALA A 80 -7.82 9.93 24.31
N CYS A 81 -8.47 11.02 23.87
CA CYS A 81 -9.90 11.05 23.59
C CYS A 81 -10.26 10.05 22.46
N ALA A 82 -9.53 10.07 21.35
CA ALA A 82 -9.73 9.16 20.24
C ALA A 82 -9.62 7.69 20.66
N ALA A 83 -8.61 7.36 21.46
CA ALA A 83 -8.36 6.00 21.94
C ALA A 83 -9.19 5.61 23.18
N ARG A 84 -9.97 6.54 23.74
CA ARG A 84 -10.77 6.36 24.98
C ARG A 84 -9.92 5.88 26.18
N VAL A 85 -8.76 6.46 26.34
CA VAL A 85 -7.85 6.20 27.47
C VAL A 85 -7.55 7.48 28.24
N THR A 86 -6.96 7.35 29.42
CA THR A 86 -6.54 8.52 30.20
C THR A 86 -5.38 9.24 29.52
N PRO A 87 -5.19 10.56 29.73
CA PRO A 87 -4.03 11.31 29.21
C PRO A 87 -2.68 10.70 29.66
N GLN A 88 -2.61 10.16 30.85
CA GLN A 88 -1.44 9.47 31.38
C GLN A 88 -1.10 8.22 30.56
N THR A 89 -2.10 7.36 30.30
CA THR A 89 -1.98 6.16 29.47
C THR A 89 -1.58 6.52 28.05
N ALA A 90 -2.22 7.55 27.47
CA ALA A 90 -1.88 8.05 26.16
C ALA A 90 -0.43 8.51 26.06
N SER A 91 0.05 9.25 27.06
CA SER A 91 1.45 9.69 27.11
C SER A 91 2.43 8.52 27.12
N THR A 92 2.12 7.44 27.88
CA THR A 92 2.94 6.23 27.91
C THR A 92 2.94 5.52 26.55
N HIS A 93 1.77 5.40 25.90
CA HIS A 93 1.66 4.81 24.56
C HIS A 93 2.41 5.63 23.51
N LEU A 94 2.27 6.94 23.55
CA LEU A 94 2.95 7.85 22.62
C LEU A 94 4.48 7.83 22.79
N ALA A 95 4.97 7.68 24.03
CA ALA A 95 6.40 7.50 24.28
C ALA A 95 6.94 6.25 23.59
N LYS A 96 6.28 5.09 23.77
CA LYS A 96 6.65 3.82 23.10
C LYS A 96 6.59 3.92 21.57
N LEU A 97 5.55 4.56 21.03
CA LEU A 97 5.41 4.75 19.59
C LEU A 97 6.50 5.70 19.04
N ALA A 98 6.89 6.71 19.80
CA ALA A 98 7.95 7.65 19.41
C ALA A 98 9.33 7.00 19.46
N GLU A 99 9.60 6.19 20.47
CA GLU A 99 10.84 5.42 20.63
C GLU A 99 11.04 4.46 19.44
N ALA A 100 9.97 3.79 19.01
CA ALA A 100 9.97 2.90 17.85
C ALA A 100 9.93 3.62 16.51
N GLY A 101 9.92 4.96 16.48
CA GLY A 101 9.88 5.73 15.23
C GLY A 101 8.55 5.65 14.46
N LEU A 102 7.45 5.26 15.12
CA LEU A 102 6.12 5.21 14.50
C LEU A 102 5.42 6.57 14.54
N VAL A 103 5.67 7.38 15.55
CA VAL A 103 5.18 8.76 15.62
C VAL A 103 6.34 9.73 15.87
N ALA A 104 6.20 10.95 15.37
CA ALA A 104 7.15 12.04 15.60
C ALA A 104 6.48 13.13 16.42
N PRO A 105 7.08 13.54 17.55
CA PRO A 105 6.60 14.70 18.29
C PRO A 105 6.98 16.00 17.57
N ILE A 106 6.07 16.96 17.57
CA ILE A 106 6.28 18.33 17.09
C ILE A 106 5.98 19.28 18.24
N ARG A 107 6.83 20.27 18.45
CA ARG A 107 6.57 21.36 19.40
C ARG A 107 6.12 22.59 18.64
N ASP A 108 5.03 23.19 19.09
CA ASP A 108 4.56 24.50 18.64
C ASP A 108 4.21 25.33 19.89
N GLY A 109 5.08 26.25 20.22
CA GLY A 109 5.01 27.02 21.46
C GLY A 109 5.05 26.08 22.68
N ARG A 110 4.02 26.18 23.55
CA ARG A 110 3.84 25.34 24.75
C ARG A 110 3.18 23.99 24.48
N TYR A 111 2.68 23.77 23.25
CA TYR A 111 1.95 22.57 22.90
C TYR A 111 2.86 21.52 22.27
N ARG A 112 2.59 20.24 22.55
CA ARG A 112 3.25 19.10 21.95
C ARG A 112 2.23 18.32 21.14
N TYR A 113 2.47 18.27 19.84
CA TYR A 113 1.69 17.52 18.87
C TYR A 113 2.44 16.27 18.46
N PHE A 114 1.71 15.30 17.93
CA PHE A 114 2.25 14.06 17.39
C PHE A 114 1.70 13.86 15.99
N ARG A 115 2.54 13.37 15.09
CA ARG A 115 2.15 12.94 13.73
C ARG A 115 2.78 11.60 13.44
N LEU A 116 2.36 10.89 12.38
CA LEU A 116 3.10 9.73 11.88
C LEU A 116 4.53 10.16 11.51
N ALA A 117 5.51 9.32 11.87
CA ALA A 117 6.93 9.67 11.70
C ALA A 117 7.35 9.75 10.22
N SER A 118 6.70 8.97 9.36
CA SER A 118 7.02 8.94 7.92
C SER A 118 5.85 8.42 7.08
N PRO A 119 5.88 8.65 5.75
CA PRO A 119 4.94 8.03 4.82
C PRO A 119 4.97 6.49 4.85
N ARG A 120 6.12 5.88 5.17
CA ARG A 120 6.25 4.42 5.28
C ARG A 120 5.40 3.85 6.42
N VAL A 121 5.28 4.58 7.53
CA VAL A 121 4.40 4.18 8.63
C VAL A 121 2.94 4.19 8.20
N ALA A 122 2.51 5.21 7.47
CA ALA A 122 1.16 5.27 6.90
C ALA A 122 0.90 4.08 5.97
N GLN A 123 1.83 3.77 5.07
CA GLN A 123 1.74 2.63 4.15
C GLN A 123 1.64 1.28 4.88
N MET A 124 2.44 1.09 5.91
CA MET A 124 2.37 -0.11 6.74
C MET A 124 0.97 -0.26 7.37
N LEU A 125 0.42 0.81 7.92
CA LEU A 125 -0.92 0.80 8.51
C LEU A 125 -2.01 0.52 7.47
N ASP A 126 -1.91 1.13 6.27
CA ASP A 126 -2.82 0.88 5.15
C ASP A 126 -2.74 -0.59 4.69
N GLY A 127 -1.54 -1.17 4.60
CA GLY A 127 -1.32 -2.58 4.28
C GLY A 127 -1.96 -3.51 5.32
N ILE A 128 -1.76 -3.24 6.61
CA ILE A 128 -2.41 -4.01 7.69
C ILE A 128 -3.93 -3.93 7.60
N MET A 129 -4.48 -2.75 7.33
CA MET A 129 -5.93 -2.57 7.17
C MET A 129 -6.46 -3.31 5.95
N ALA A 130 -5.74 -3.30 4.83
CA ALA A 130 -6.11 -4.04 3.62
C ALA A 130 -6.22 -5.54 3.92
N VAL A 131 -5.19 -6.14 4.52
CA VAL A 131 -5.18 -7.56 4.93
C VAL A 131 -6.31 -7.87 5.93
N ALA A 132 -6.51 -7.00 6.93
CA ALA A 132 -7.57 -7.19 7.92
C ALA A 132 -8.98 -7.18 7.32
N LEU A 133 -9.17 -6.50 6.19
CA LEU A 133 -10.46 -6.41 5.50
C LEU A 133 -10.68 -7.54 4.48
N GLU A 134 -9.64 -8.18 3.98
CA GLU A 134 -9.76 -9.30 3.05
C GLU A 134 -10.62 -10.44 3.60
N ASN A 135 -10.48 -10.73 4.88
CA ASN A 135 -11.12 -11.84 5.57
C ASN A 135 -12.43 -11.46 6.28
N ARG A 136 -12.90 -10.21 6.17
CA ARG A 136 -14.17 -9.82 6.81
C ARG A 136 -15.35 -10.03 5.87
N PRO A 137 -16.44 -10.66 6.36
CA PRO A 137 -17.68 -10.75 5.58
C PRO A 137 -18.17 -9.35 5.20
N ARG A 138 -18.47 -9.14 3.93
CA ARG A 138 -18.90 -7.85 3.35
C ARG A 138 -20.26 -7.33 3.87
N TYR A 139 -20.87 -8.00 4.85
CA TYR A 139 -22.28 -7.79 5.23
C TYR A 139 -22.48 -7.03 6.55
N ARG A 140 -21.63 -6.08 6.86
CA ARG A 140 -21.97 -5.14 7.94
C ARG A 140 -22.29 -3.79 7.31
N PRO A 141 -23.50 -3.22 7.56
CA PRO A 141 -23.79 -1.87 7.12
C PRO A 141 -22.71 -0.93 7.64
N LEU A 142 -22.02 -0.23 6.75
CA LEU A 142 -21.01 0.74 7.15
C LEU A 142 -21.69 1.82 8.00
N SER A 143 -21.06 2.21 9.10
CA SER A 143 -21.46 3.39 9.84
C SER A 143 -21.44 4.61 8.92
N ARG A 144 -22.14 5.69 9.29
CA ARG A 144 -22.08 6.95 8.53
C ARG A 144 -20.62 7.40 8.32
N GLN A 145 -19.84 7.42 9.39
CA GLN A 145 -18.43 7.79 9.34
C GLN A 145 -17.61 6.88 8.41
N ALA A 146 -17.86 5.56 8.43
CA ALA A 146 -17.17 4.64 7.54
C ALA A 146 -17.51 4.87 6.06
N ARG A 147 -18.77 5.25 5.76
CA ARG A 147 -19.17 5.64 4.39
C ARG A 147 -18.49 6.94 3.94
N GLU A 148 -18.44 7.94 4.82
CA GLU A 148 -17.76 9.21 4.56
C GLU A 148 -16.27 8.98 4.25
N LEU A 149 -15.58 8.16 5.07
CA LEU A 149 -14.17 7.80 4.85
C LEU A 149 -13.97 6.97 3.58
N SER A 150 -14.91 6.12 3.20
CA SER A 150 -14.84 5.35 1.95
C SER A 150 -15.08 6.21 0.72
N ALA A 151 -15.89 7.26 0.82
CA ALA A 151 -16.17 8.14 -0.29
C ALA A 151 -14.95 9.01 -0.64
N ALA A 152 -14.42 9.73 0.35
CA ALA A 152 -13.20 10.52 0.20
C ALA A 152 -12.55 10.78 1.57
N ARG A 153 -11.24 10.63 1.66
CA ARG A 153 -10.45 10.89 2.85
C ARG A 153 -9.04 11.35 2.49
N ILE A 154 -8.29 11.76 3.47
CA ILE A 154 -6.84 11.94 3.35
C ILE A 154 -6.14 10.67 3.81
N CYS A 155 -5.21 10.17 2.98
CA CYS A 155 -4.24 9.16 3.32
C CYS A 155 -2.88 9.84 3.41
N TYR A 156 -2.44 10.14 4.63
CA TYR A 156 -1.21 10.85 4.94
C TYR A 156 -1.12 12.26 4.33
N ASP A 157 -0.87 12.40 3.03
CA ASP A 157 -0.72 13.70 2.34
C ASP A 157 -1.42 13.75 0.97
N HIS A 158 -2.17 12.73 0.62
CA HIS A 158 -2.89 12.63 -0.64
C HIS A 158 -4.32 12.14 -0.44
N LEU A 159 -5.19 12.40 -1.42
CA LEU A 159 -6.57 11.93 -1.42
C LEU A 159 -6.62 10.40 -1.54
N ALA A 160 -7.59 9.80 -0.86
CA ALA A 160 -7.91 8.38 -0.88
C ALA A 160 -9.44 8.18 -0.87
N GLY A 161 -9.88 6.93 -0.86
CA GLY A 161 -11.27 6.55 -1.02
C GLY A 161 -11.67 6.51 -2.49
N ARG A 162 -12.97 6.30 -2.72
CA ARG A 162 -13.52 6.18 -4.07
C ARG A 162 -13.14 7.34 -4.98
N LEU A 163 -13.23 8.56 -4.48
CA LEU A 163 -12.86 9.76 -5.25
C LEU A 163 -11.44 9.67 -5.83
N SER A 164 -10.48 9.22 -5.03
CA SER A 164 -9.09 9.15 -5.48
C SER A 164 -8.83 7.95 -6.40
N VAL A 165 -9.56 6.85 -6.22
CA VAL A 165 -9.53 5.73 -7.15
C VAL A 165 -10.08 6.15 -8.50
N ASP A 166 -11.25 6.82 -8.53
CA ASP A 166 -11.86 7.34 -9.76
C ASP A 166 -10.93 8.38 -10.43
N LEU A 167 -10.25 9.23 -9.64
CA LEU A 167 -9.23 10.16 -10.14
C LEU A 167 -8.07 9.44 -10.81
N THR A 168 -7.58 8.37 -10.20
CA THR A 168 -6.49 7.56 -10.74
C THR A 168 -6.89 6.89 -12.03
N ASP A 169 -8.09 6.33 -12.09
CA ASP A 169 -8.65 5.75 -13.31
C ASP A 169 -8.74 6.78 -14.46
N SER A 170 -9.19 7.99 -14.12
CA SER A 170 -9.23 9.09 -15.08
C SER A 170 -7.84 9.45 -15.61
N LEU A 171 -6.83 9.57 -14.71
CA LEU A 171 -5.46 9.86 -15.11
C LEU A 171 -4.87 8.78 -16.04
N ILE A 172 -5.19 7.50 -15.77
CA ILE A 172 -4.78 6.38 -16.62
C ILE A 172 -5.52 6.41 -17.95
N THR A 173 -6.83 6.61 -17.94
CA THR A 173 -7.68 6.62 -19.14
C THR A 173 -7.29 7.72 -20.13
N HIS A 174 -6.89 8.88 -19.61
CA HIS A 174 -6.40 10.00 -20.43
C HIS A 174 -4.90 9.92 -20.75
N GLU A 175 -4.26 8.79 -20.40
CA GLU A 175 -2.83 8.57 -20.63
C GLU A 175 -1.94 9.65 -19.98
N TYR A 176 -2.40 10.26 -18.88
CA TYR A 176 -1.59 11.22 -18.12
C TYR A 176 -0.56 10.50 -17.25
N ILE A 177 -0.86 9.28 -16.82
CA ILE A 177 0.06 8.38 -16.12
C ILE A 177 0.02 6.98 -16.73
N VAL A 178 1.14 6.29 -16.64
CA VAL A 178 1.28 4.87 -17.01
C VAL A 178 1.69 4.09 -15.77
N VAL A 179 0.99 3.01 -15.51
CA VAL A 179 1.31 2.11 -14.38
C VAL A 179 2.50 1.23 -14.74
N VAL A 180 3.51 1.20 -13.87
CA VAL A 180 4.73 0.42 -14.06
C VAL A 180 4.89 -0.52 -12.87
N GLY A 181 4.55 -1.79 -13.06
CA GLY A 181 4.50 -2.77 -11.95
C GLY A 181 3.34 -2.52 -10.98
N ASP A 182 3.47 -3.02 -9.76
CA ASP A 182 2.35 -3.06 -8.80
C ASP A 182 2.16 -1.75 -8.02
N GLU A 183 3.22 -0.99 -7.78
CA GLU A 183 3.18 0.19 -6.90
C GLU A 183 3.73 1.47 -7.54
N ALA A 184 4.24 1.41 -8.76
CA ALA A 184 4.83 2.56 -9.44
C ALA A 184 3.94 3.06 -10.57
N ALA A 185 3.97 4.36 -10.79
CA ALA A 185 3.41 4.99 -11.98
C ALA A 185 4.38 6.04 -12.49
N GLU A 186 4.40 6.21 -13.80
CA GLU A 186 5.16 7.24 -14.48
C GLU A 186 4.21 8.26 -15.09
N ILE A 187 4.58 9.54 -15.00
CA ILE A 187 3.82 10.60 -15.63
C ILE A 187 4.29 10.77 -17.07
N THR A 188 3.36 10.83 -17.98
CA THR A 188 3.63 11.03 -19.41
C THR A 188 3.93 12.50 -19.71
N PRO A 189 4.53 12.82 -20.86
CA PRO A 189 4.65 14.21 -21.32
C PRO A 189 3.29 14.93 -21.41
N THR A 190 2.23 14.21 -21.80
CA THR A 190 0.86 14.74 -21.81
C THR A 190 0.35 15.01 -20.40
N GLY A 191 0.64 14.11 -19.44
CA GLY A 191 0.33 14.30 -18.03
C GLY A 191 1.04 15.51 -17.43
N ILE A 192 2.31 15.75 -17.77
CA ILE A 192 3.04 16.94 -17.33
C ILE A 192 2.37 18.21 -17.83
N ARG A 193 1.99 18.27 -19.09
CA ARG A 193 1.26 19.42 -19.66
C ARG A 193 -0.07 19.64 -18.94
N PHE A 194 -0.86 18.58 -18.80
CA PHE A 194 -2.13 18.62 -18.08
C PHE A 194 -1.98 19.15 -16.63
N LEU A 195 -1.01 18.65 -15.86
CA LEU A 195 -0.79 19.11 -14.48
C LEU A 195 -0.40 20.60 -14.45
N THR A 196 0.40 21.05 -15.41
CA THR A 196 0.78 22.48 -15.51
C THR A 196 -0.44 23.34 -15.83
N GLU A 197 -1.28 22.94 -16.78
CA GLU A 197 -2.53 23.62 -17.14
C GLU A 197 -3.53 23.59 -15.98
N PHE A 198 -3.57 22.51 -15.21
CA PHE A 198 -4.37 22.40 -14.01
C PHE A 198 -3.82 23.26 -12.85
N GLY A 199 -2.67 23.93 -13.04
CA GLY A 199 -2.06 24.86 -12.08
C GLY A 199 -1.19 24.17 -11.02
N ILE A 200 -0.61 23.02 -11.36
CA ILE A 200 0.40 22.34 -10.54
C ILE A 200 1.77 22.63 -11.14
N ASP A 201 2.57 23.41 -10.43
CA ASP A 201 3.92 23.74 -10.86
C ASP A 201 4.83 22.49 -10.78
N ARG A 202 5.68 22.31 -11.80
CA ARG A 202 6.70 21.27 -11.84
C ARG A 202 7.67 21.33 -10.66
N SER A 203 7.94 22.52 -10.13
CA SER A 203 8.77 22.73 -8.94
C SER A 203 8.14 22.09 -7.70
N ALA A 204 6.81 22.12 -7.57
CA ALA A 204 6.07 21.47 -6.49
C ALA A 204 6.21 19.95 -6.52
N LEU A 205 6.54 19.36 -7.67
CA LEU A 205 6.75 17.93 -7.87
C LEU A 205 8.18 17.49 -7.57
N SER A 206 9.13 18.44 -7.47
CA SER A 206 10.57 18.18 -7.30
C SER A 206 10.92 17.99 -5.82
N SER A 207 10.66 16.81 -5.26
CA SER A 207 11.08 16.48 -3.90
C SER A 207 12.10 15.34 -3.91
N LYS A 208 13.35 15.62 -3.47
CA LYS A 208 14.42 14.60 -3.31
C LYS A 208 14.06 13.49 -2.28
N ARG A 209 13.01 13.66 -1.47
CA ARG A 209 12.64 12.76 -0.37
C ARG A 209 11.40 11.91 -0.65
N ARG A 210 10.72 12.10 -1.80
CA ARG A 210 9.47 11.41 -2.16
C ARG A 210 9.60 10.73 -3.51
N HIS A 211 8.95 9.58 -3.65
CA HIS A 211 8.68 9.03 -4.97
C HIS A 211 7.87 10.05 -5.77
N PHE A 212 8.26 10.29 -7.01
CA PHE A 212 7.63 11.29 -7.85
C PHE A 212 6.15 10.96 -8.13
N CYS A 213 5.90 9.75 -8.62
CA CYS A 213 4.57 9.24 -8.86
C CYS A 213 4.53 7.78 -8.40
N ARG A 214 3.59 7.42 -7.56
CA ARG A 214 3.40 6.05 -7.13
C ARG A 214 1.93 5.79 -6.88
N LEU A 215 1.59 4.52 -6.76
CA LEU A 215 0.28 4.05 -6.39
C LEU A 215 0.28 3.62 -4.92
N CYS A 216 -0.83 3.85 -4.25
CA CYS A 216 -1.10 3.40 -2.90
C CYS A 216 -2.39 2.58 -2.93
N LEU A 217 -2.40 1.40 -2.30
CA LEU A 217 -3.60 0.57 -2.26
C LEU A 217 -4.65 1.20 -1.33
N ASP A 218 -5.84 1.46 -1.87
CA ASP A 218 -6.96 1.93 -1.06
C ASP A 218 -7.57 0.76 -0.27
N TRP A 219 -7.56 0.85 1.06
CA TRP A 219 -8.06 -0.21 1.92
C TRP A 219 -9.59 -0.37 1.88
N THR A 220 -10.36 0.65 1.44
CA THR A 220 -11.81 0.57 1.30
C THR A 220 -12.24 0.06 -0.06
N GLU A 221 -11.63 0.57 -1.13
CA GLU A 221 -11.96 0.23 -2.52
C GLU A 221 -11.17 -0.99 -3.02
N ARG A 222 -10.05 -1.34 -2.37
CA ARG A 222 -9.11 -2.41 -2.75
C ARG A 222 -8.57 -2.22 -4.16
N ARG A 223 -8.35 -0.98 -4.53
CA ARG A 223 -7.84 -0.54 -5.81
C ARG A 223 -6.77 0.51 -5.60
N PRO A 224 -5.82 0.63 -6.51
CA PRO A 224 -4.77 1.63 -6.39
C PRO A 224 -5.32 3.04 -6.56
N HIS A 225 -4.74 3.98 -5.82
CA HIS A 225 -4.96 5.42 -5.99
C HIS A 225 -3.64 6.17 -6.06
N ILE A 226 -3.65 7.34 -6.72
CA ILE A 226 -2.47 8.15 -6.96
C ILE A 226 -1.89 8.73 -5.67
N ALA A 227 -0.58 8.54 -5.48
CA ALA A 227 0.19 8.98 -4.33
C ALA A 227 1.54 9.60 -4.77
N GLY A 228 2.45 9.79 -3.82
CA GLY A 228 3.74 10.44 -4.08
C GLY A 228 3.61 11.94 -4.25
N ALA A 229 4.58 12.57 -4.91
CA ALA A 229 4.57 14.01 -5.13
C ALA A 229 3.38 14.46 -5.99
N VAL A 230 3.02 13.67 -6.99
CA VAL A 230 1.87 13.93 -7.87
C VAL A 230 0.56 13.87 -7.09
N GLY A 231 0.34 12.80 -6.30
CA GLY A 231 -0.87 12.67 -5.47
C GLY A 231 -1.01 13.80 -4.45
N ALA A 232 0.08 14.16 -3.78
CA ALA A 232 0.10 15.27 -2.82
C ALA A 232 -0.19 16.62 -3.49
N ALA A 233 0.39 16.87 -4.68
CA ALA A 233 0.16 18.12 -5.42
C ALA A 233 -1.28 18.23 -5.94
N LEU A 234 -1.86 17.14 -6.46
CA LEU A 234 -3.27 17.08 -6.84
C LEU A 234 -4.19 17.35 -5.65
N THR A 235 -3.91 16.73 -4.52
CA THR A 235 -4.65 16.96 -3.28
C THR A 235 -4.62 18.43 -2.87
N LYS A 236 -3.40 18.98 -2.78
CA LYS A 236 -3.24 20.41 -2.44
C LYS A 236 -4.02 21.29 -3.40
N ARG A 237 -3.94 21.04 -4.72
CA ARG A 237 -4.65 21.81 -5.73
C ARG A 237 -6.17 21.74 -5.58
N CYS A 238 -6.72 20.56 -5.26
CA CYS A 238 -8.15 20.39 -4.99
C CYS A 238 -8.61 21.22 -3.76
N PHE A 239 -7.78 21.31 -2.71
CA PHE A 239 -8.05 22.17 -1.56
C PHE A 239 -7.93 23.66 -1.93
N ASP A 240 -6.88 24.06 -2.66
CA ASP A 240 -6.68 25.46 -3.10
C ASP A 240 -7.86 25.96 -3.96
N LEU A 241 -8.40 25.10 -4.81
CA LEU A 241 -9.60 25.36 -5.62
C LEU A 241 -10.91 25.30 -4.82
N ARG A 242 -10.85 24.93 -3.54
CA ARG A 242 -12.02 24.64 -2.71
C ARG A 242 -12.96 23.59 -3.31
N TRP A 243 -12.41 22.65 -4.05
CA TRP A 243 -13.16 21.49 -4.54
C TRP A 243 -13.39 20.46 -3.44
N THR A 244 -12.47 20.45 -2.49
CA THR A 244 -12.51 19.55 -1.34
C THR A 244 -12.30 20.35 -0.05
N GLU A 245 -12.96 19.91 1.02
CA GLU A 245 -12.85 20.45 2.37
C GLU A 245 -12.70 19.32 3.38
N SER A 246 -11.85 19.50 4.38
CA SER A 246 -11.68 18.52 5.45
C SER A 246 -12.86 18.56 6.41
N MET A 247 -13.39 17.38 6.74
CA MET A 247 -14.36 17.27 7.84
C MET A 247 -13.65 17.37 9.19
N LYS A 248 -14.23 18.16 10.08
CA LYS A 248 -13.70 18.28 11.45
C LYS A 248 -13.80 16.91 12.14
N HIS A 249 -12.69 16.49 12.77
CA HIS A 249 -12.59 15.31 13.63
C HIS A 249 -12.73 13.92 12.98
N SER A 250 -12.76 13.81 11.66
CA SER A 250 -12.97 12.50 11.02
C SER A 250 -11.91 12.07 10.00
N GLY A 251 -11.05 12.97 9.52
CA GLY A 251 -10.14 12.68 8.39
C GLY A 251 -10.84 12.48 7.04
N ALA A 252 -12.18 12.47 7.03
CA ALA A 252 -12.96 12.44 5.81
C ALA A 252 -12.90 13.79 5.08
N VAL A 253 -13.11 13.75 3.77
CA VAL A 253 -13.10 14.90 2.88
C VAL A 253 -14.48 15.05 2.24
N ILE A 254 -15.01 16.25 2.28
CA ILE A 254 -16.24 16.61 1.59
C ILE A 254 -15.89 17.16 0.21
N VAL A 255 -16.58 16.69 -0.82
CA VAL A 255 -16.55 17.31 -2.15
C VAL A 255 -17.61 18.39 -2.21
N THR A 256 -17.18 19.63 -2.41
CA THR A 256 -18.06 20.80 -2.47
C THR A 256 -18.89 20.83 -3.77
N ALA A 257 -19.85 21.72 -3.87
CA ALA A 257 -20.61 21.92 -5.12
C ALA A 257 -19.70 22.35 -6.27
N SER A 258 -18.71 23.23 -6.02
CA SER A 258 -17.69 23.61 -7.02
C SER A 258 -16.80 22.41 -7.36
N GLY A 259 -16.45 21.59 -6.36
CA GLY A 259 -15.66 20.38 -6.57
C GLY A 259 -16.37 19.37 -7.45
N LYS A 260 -17.68 19.14 -7.24
CA LYS A 260 -18.45 18.21 -8.09
C LYS A 260 -18.41 18.62 -9.56
N ARG A 261 -18.56 19.91 -9.85
CA ARG A 261 -18.43 20.44 -11.20
C ARG A 261 -16.99 20.30 -11.72
N GLY A 262 -16.01 20.72 -10.93
CA GLY A 262 -14.61 20.66 -11.31
C GLY A 262 -14.11 19.24 -11.59
N PHE A 263 -14.46 18.27 -10.76
CA PHE A 263 -14.13 16.86 -11.00
C PHE A 263 -14.79 16.31 -12.25
N LEU A 264 -16.04 16.70 -12.51
CA LEU A 264 -16.75 16.28 -13.71
C LEU A 264 -16.12 16.90 -14.98
N GLU A 265 -15.90 18.22 -14.98
CA GLU A 265 -15.39 18.94 -16.15
C GLU A 265 -13.93 18.63 -16.45
N THR A 266 -13.09 18.43 -15.42
CA THR A 266 -11.65 18.26 -15.60
C THR A 266 -11.26 16.80 -15.76
N PHE A 267 -11.92 15.88 -15.02
CA PHE A 267 -11.53 14.47 -14.93
C PHE A 267 -12.63 13.50 -15.41
N GLY A 268 -13.81 14.02 -15.80
CA GLY A 268 -14.94 13.17 -16.16
C GLY A 268 -15.54 12.40 -14.98
N ILE A 269 -15.27 12.81 -13.73
CA ILE A 269 -15.68 12.08 -12.53
C ILE A 269 -17.01 12.62 -12.00
N GLY A 270 -18.05 11.80 -12.07
CA GLY A 270 -19.33 12.08 -11.42
C GLY A 270 -19.30 11.76 -9.94
N VAL A 271 -19.25 12.76 -9.08
CA VAL A 271 -19.33 12.57 -7.62
C VAL A 271 -20.81 12.51 -7.21
N PRO A 272 -21.29 11.39 -6.64
CA PRO A 272 -22.69 11.25 -6.25
C PRO A 272 -23.12 12.35 -5.28
N VAL A 273 -24.33 12.86 -5.44
CA VAL A 273 -24.98 13.65 -4.41
C VAL A 273 -25.38 12.67 -3.32
N GLU A 274 -24.75 12.73 -2.14
CA GLU A 274 -25.25 12.00 -0.99
C GLU A 274 -26.62 12.55 -0.61
N THR A 275 -27.66 11.86 -1.04
CA THR A 275 -28.97 12.06 -0.44
C THR A 275 -28.92 11.45 0.95
N VAL A 276 -29.29 12.23 1.95
CA VAL A 276 -29.31 11.88 3.39
C VAL A 276 -30.22 10.67 3.68
N ASN A 277 -30.88 10.10 2.67
CA ASN A 277 -31.77 8.94 2.79
C ASN A 277 -31.17 7.72 2.10
N GLY A 278 -30.68 6.83 2.96
CA GLY A 278 -30.08 5.54 2.67
C GLY A 278 -30.71 4.70 1.56
N ARG A 279 -29.88 4.25 0.71
CA ARG A 279 -29.66 2.88 0.24
C ARG A 279 -28.40 2.95 -0.60
N GLY A 280 -27.27 2.47 -0.03
CA GLY A 280 -26.02 2.41 -0.75
C GLY A 280 -26.19 1.58 -2.01
N SER A 281 -25.86 2.15 -3.16
CA SER A 281 -25.50 1.38 -4.32
C SER A 281 -24.25 0.57 -3.96
N GLY A 282 -24.36 -0.74 -3.98
CA GLY A 282 -23.27 -1.66 -3.72
C GLY A 282 -22.06 -1.40 -4.66
N PRO A 283 -20.90 -1.95 -4.32
CA PRO A 283 -19.70 -1.78 -5.14
C PRO A 283 -20.00 -2.24 -6.57
N ARG A 284 -19.57 -1.42 -7.55
CA ARG A 284 -19.60 -1.81 -8.96
C ARG A 284 -18.81 -3.12 -9.11
N PRO A 285 -19.32 -4.09 -9.91
CA PRO A 285 -18.55 -5.29 -10.20
C PRO A 285 -17.23 -4.89 -10.86
N LEU A 286 -16.16 -5.57 -10.45
CA LEU A 286 -14.83 -5.43 -11.02
C LEU A 286 -14.93 -5.63 -12.54
N GLN A 287 -14.73 -4.58 -13.32
CA GLN A 287 -14.37 -4.76 -14.71
C GLN A 287 -12.96 -5.34 -14.71
N ASN A 288 -12.86 -6.59 -15.18
CA ASN A 288 -11.60 -7.27 -15.42
C ASN A 288 -10.81 -6.42 -16.43
N ILE A 289 -9.91 -5.59 -15.95
CA ILE A 289 -8.87 -5.01 -16.79
C ILE A 289 -7.84 -6.13 -16.93
N GLY A 290 -8.05 -6.98 -17.97
CA GLY A 290 -7.04 -7.93 -18.39
C GLY A 290 -5.74 -7.19 -18.72
N PRO A 291 -4.58 -7.87 -18.66
CA PRO A 291 -3.31 -7.25 -18.96
C PRO A 291 -3.39 -6.57 -20.33
N ALA A 292 -3.04 -5.31 -20.39
CA ALA A 292 -2.96 -4.54 -21.64
C ALA A 292 -2.02 -5.28 -22.57
N SER A 293 -2.57 -5.92 -23.60
CA SER A 293 -1.81 -6.50 -24.69
C SER A 293 -0.96 -5.40 -25.32
N ALA A 294 0.35 -5.49 -25.14
CA ALA A 294 1.30 -4.69 -25.86
C ALA A 294 1.05 -4.88 -27.36
N ARG A 295 0.39 -3.95 -28.01
CA ARG A 295 0.34 -3.88 -29.47
C ARG A 295 1.71 -3.38 -29.92
N LEU A 296 2.53 -4.31 -30.38
CA LEU A 296 3.68 -4.03 -31.20
C LEU A 296 3.19 -3.30 -32.46
N ALA A 297 3.67 -2.10 -32.66
CA ALA A 297 3.48 -1.38 -33.93
C ALA A 297 4.18 -2.15 -35.05
N PRO A 298 3.56 -2.31 -36.24
CA PRO A 298 4.21 -2.95 -37.37
C PRO A 298 5.34 -2.05 -37.88
N GLY A 299 6.53 -2.63 -38.01
CA GLY A 299 7.68 -2.00 -38.58
C GLY A 299 7.40 -1.53 -40.02
N GLY A 300 7.56 -0.23 -40.24
CA GLY A 300 7.63 0.34 -41.60
C GLY A 300 8.98 -0.05 -42.23
N ALA A 301 8.91 -0.75 -43.36
CA ALA A 301 10.03 -1.03 -44.20
C ALA A 301 10.55 0.26 -44.88
N PRO A 302 11.86 0.39 -45.14
CA PRO A 302 12.38 1.51 -45.90
C PRO A 302 12.05 1.31 -47.39
N HIS A 303 11.45 2.33 -47.98
CA HIS A 303 11.44 2.49 -49.44
C HIS A 303 12.67 3.28 -49.85
N GLU A 304 13.27 2.81 -50.92
CA GLU A 304 14.38 3.28 -51.72
C GLU A 304 14.54 4.80 -51.88
#